data_cec12f424f7e8e0b537cef22c2166c57
#
_entry.id   cec12f424f7e8e0b537cef22c2166c57
#
_cell.length_a   1.000
_cell.length_b   1.000
_cell.length_c   1.000
_cell.angle_alpha   90.00
_cell.angle_beta   90.00
_cell.angle_gamma   90.00
#
_symmetry.space_group_name_H-M   'P 1'
#
loop_
_entity.id
_entity.type
_entity.pdbx_description
1 polymer ?
#
loop_
_entity_poly.entity_id
_entity_poly.type
_entity_poly.pdbx_seq_one_letter_code
_entity_poly.pdbx_strand_id
1 'polypeptide(L)'
;MTIPLSQPWQVAFEVLAAHAFSMGEALEPHVDSCGTFEIEGSPDWAITGIVQHFPDHAAIIGAIEAASKAAGIRMPEVVIEQLPTIDWLARNRESFPSMRYGRFLIHGSHQRPVGWTNALTIEVDAGRAFGSGTHGTTEGCLRALDRLHRSTRPRQMLDLGCGSGILAMAAARLWPGLSILAVDIDLQAVHTTRENIRLNQVTRQIRVAKADGYPKLRGSIGGRCDLVTANILTGPLIKMALDAAHWVRPGGRIILSGLLNHQEREVLAAYRACGFVLIHRGQIQGWSTLDLRRRLKR
;
A
#
# COMPACT_ATOMS: atom_id res chain seq x y z
N MET A 1 -25.13 4.09 21.36
CA MET A 1 -25.66 5.20 20.53
C MET A 1 -24.70 5.36 19.38
N THR A 2 -25.01 4.80 18.21
CA THR A 2 -24.25 4.97 16.98
C THR A 2 -24.61 6.33 16.38
N ILE A 3 -23.67 7.27 16.37
CA ILE A 3 -23.82 8.53 15.65
C ILE A 3 -24.00 8.17 14.17
N PRO A 4 -25.09 8.58 13.50
CA PRO A 4 -25.21 8.35 12.08
C PRO A 4 -24.09 9.09 11.39
N LEU A 5 -23.26 8.37 10.62
CA LEU A 5 -22.25 8.95 9.75
C LEU A 5 -22.95 9.91 8.80
N SER A 6 -22.65 11.20 8.88
CA SER A 6 -23.14 12.19 7.92
C SER A 6 -22.69 11.74 6.53
N GLN A 7 -23.62 11.72 5.58
CA GLN A 7 -23.31 11.38 4.20
C GLN A 7 -22.34 12.45 3.65
N PRO A 8 -21.20 12.07 3.09
CA PRO A 8 -20.26 13.02 2.53
C PRO A 8 -20.85 13.67 1.26
N TRP A 9 -20.32 14.84 0.92
CA TRP A 9 -20.65 15.59 -0.28
C TRP A 9 -19.49 15.53 -1.25
N GLN A 10 -19.81 15.55 -2.54
CA GLN A 10 -18.83 15.66 -3.62
C GLN A 10 -18.99 17.03 -4.29
N VAL A 11 -17.85 17.65 -4.55
CA VAL A 11 -17.74 18.82 -5.43
C VAL A 11 -16.99 18.34 -6.67
N ALA A 12 -17.57 18.49 -7.84
CA ALA A 12 -16.94 18.00 -9.08
C ALA A 12 -17.09 19.05 -10.20
N PHE A 13 -16.06 19.20 -11.01
CA PHE A 13 -16.08 20.01 -12.23
C PHE A 13 -14.96 19.59 -13.17
N GLU A 14 -15.04 19.99 -14.44
CA GLU A 14 -14.06 19.65 -15.48
C GLU A 14 -13.42 20.92 -16.04
N VAL A 15 -12.11 20.85 -16.30
CA VAL A 15 -11.33 21.93 -16.92
C VAL A 15 -10.23 21.37 -17.81
N LEU A 16 -9.76 22.16 -18.76
CA LEU A 16 -8.59 21.78 -19.56
C LEU A 16 -7.37 21.44 -18.68
N ALA A 17 -6.62 20.44 -19.10
CA ALA A 17 -5.43 19.95 -18.37
C ALA A 17 -4.47 21.06 -17.91
N ALA A 18 -4.31 22.12 -18.73
CA ALA A 18 -3.46 23.28 -18.44
C ALA A 18 -3.89 24.05 -17.17
N HIS A 19 -5.13 23.93 -16.75
CA HIS A 19 -5.69 24.65 -15.59
C HIS A 19 -6.02 23.72 -14.41
N ALA A 20 -5.93 22.41 -14.60
CA ALA A 20 -6.36 21.43 -13.61
C ALA A 20 -5.67 21.59 -12.24
N PHE A 21 -4.37 21.85 -12.24
CA PHE A 21 -3.60 22.02 -11.00
C PHE A 21 -4.03 23.29 -10.23
N SER A 22 -4.08 24.45 -10.91
CA SER A 22 -4.44 25.72 -10.26
C SER A 22 -5.89 25.75 -9.76
N MET A 23 -6.79 25.08 -10.49
CA MET A 23 -8.19 24.96 -10.07
C MET A 23 -8.36 23.97 -8.91
N GLY A 24 -7.55 22.89 -8.87
CA GLY A 24 -7.47 21.97 -7.74
C GLY A 24 -6.95 22.67 -6.46
N GLU A 25 -5.86 23.44 -6.55
CA GLU A 25 -5.35 24.24 -5.44
C GLU A 25 -6.37 25.25 -4.88
N ALA A 26 -7.20 25.82 -5.74
CA ALA A 26 -8.25 26.74 -5.31
C ALA A 26 -9.39 26.03 -4.55
N LEU A 27 -9.67 24.78 -4.87
CA LEU A 27 -10.69 23.97 -4.20
C LEU A 27 -10.17 23.38 -2.87
N GLU A 28 -8.89 23.01 -2.79
CA GLU A 28 -8.28 22.29 -1.66
C GLU A 28 -8.60 22.87 -0.26
N PRO A 29 -8.57 24.21 -0.02
CA PRO A 29 -8.90 24.78 1.30
C PRO A 29 -10.35 24.59 1.74
N HIS A 30 -11.25 24.22 0.83
CA HIS A 30 -12.70 24.14 1.05
C HIS A 30 -13.24 22.71 1.12
N VAL A 31 -12.36 21.70 1.00
CA VAL A 31 -12.71 20.27 1.00
C VAL A 31 -11.78 19.47 1.89
N ASP A 32 -12.24 18.32 2.38
CA ASP A 32 -11.42 17.44 3.23
C ASP A 32 -10.39 16.63 2.42
N SER A 33 -10.67 16.41 1.14
CA SER A 33 -9.73 15.83 0.18
C SER A 33 -10.02 16.34 -1.22
N CYS A 34 -8.99 16.57 -2.03
CA CYS A 34 -9.09 16.99 -3.42
C CYS A 34 -8.24 16.07 -4.29
N GLY A 35 -8.76 15.76 -5.48
CA GLY A 35 -8.07 14.96 -6.49
C GLY A 35 -8.32 15.50 -7.89
N THR A 36 -7.30 15.36 -8.76
CA THR A 36 -7.39 15.70 -10.18
C THR A 36 -7.14 14.46 -11.00
N PHE A 37 -8.00 14.18 -11.97
CA PHE A 37 -8.01 12.94 -12.74
C PHE A 37 -8.07 13.25 -14.24
N GLU A 38 -7.26 12.56 -15.01
CA GLU A 38 -7.33 12.61 -16.47
C GLU A 38 -8.60 11.90 -16.97
N ILE A 39 -9.31 12.53 -17.90
CA ILE A 39 -10.47 11.93 -18.56
C ILE A 39 -10.00 11.28 -19.84
N GLU A 40 -10.08 9.94 -19.91
CA GLU A 40 -9.61 9.17 -21.04
C GLU A 40 -10.28 9.63 -22.35
N GLY A 41 -9.47 10.04 -23.32
CA GLY A 41 -9.95 10.52 -24.61
C GLY A 41 -10.44 11.97 -24.65
N SER A 42 -10.30 12.74 -23.55
CA SER A 42 -10.64 14.18 -23.47
C SER A 42 -9.40 15.03 -23.19
N PRO A 43 -9.32 16.29 -23.67
CA PRO A 43 -8.33 17.25 -23.23
C PRO A 43 -8.63 17.79 -21.81
N ASP A 44 -9.79 17.49 -21.26
CA ASP A 44 -10.24 17.97 -19.96
C ASP A 44 -9.87 17.01 -18.85
N TRP A 45 -9.67 17.56 -17.67
CA TRP A 45 -9.39 16.84 -16.43
C TRP A 45 -10.54 17.07 -15.45
N ALA A 46 -10.96 16.03 -14.78
CA ALA A 46 -11.93 16.09 -13.71
C ALA A 46 -11.25 16.47 -12.39
N ILE A 47 -11.80 17.47 -11.70
CA ILE A 47 -11.41 17.86 -10.35
C ILE A 47 -12.53 17.44 -9.41
N THR A 48 -12.18 16.70 -8.35
CA THR A 48 -13.14 16.17 -7.40
C THR A 48 -12.69 16.48 -5.98
N GLY A 49 -13.56 17.12 -5.21
CA GLY A 49 -13.39 17.35 -3.79
C GLY A 49 -14.41 16.56 -2.97
N ILE A 50 -14.01 16.06 -1.79
CA ILE A 50 -14.92 15.40 -0.85
C ILE A 50 -15.00 16.23 0.42
N VAL A 51 -16.22 16.43 0.94
CA VAL A 51 -16.53 17.14 2.18
C VAL A 51 -17.36 16.24 3.08
N GLN A 52 -16.90 16.01 4.32
CA GLN A 52 -17.57 15.11 5.28
C GLN A 52 -18.83 15.71 5.91
N HIS A 53 -18.98 17.04 5.85
CA HIS A 53 -20.08 17.79 6.42
C HIS A 53 -20.81 18.57 5.32
N PHE A 54 -21.89 19.29 5.66
CA PHE A 54 -22.58 20.15 4.70
C PHE A 54 -21.59 21.20 4.15
N PRO A 55 -21.36 21.26 2.82
CA PRO A 55 -20.36 22.15 2.23
C PRO A 55 -20.80 23.61 2.26
N ASP A 56 -19.84 24.51 2.43
CA ASP A 56 -20.08 25.95 2.20
C ASP A 56 -20.09 26.22 0.69
N HIS A 57 -21.26 26.11 0.09
CA HIS A 57 -21.49 26.34 -1.35
C HIS A 57 -20.96 27.70 -1.81
N ALA A 58 -21.15 28.76 -0.99
CA ALA A 58 -20.77 30.12 -1.37
C ALA A 58 -19.24 30.27 -1.41
N ALA A 59 -18.55 29.71 -0.41
CA ALA A 59 -17.09 29.72 -0.35
C ALA A 59 -16.48 28.91 -1.50
N ILE A 60 -17.01 27.71 -1.77
CA ILE A 60 -16.53 26.82 -2.86
C ILE A 60 -16.71 27.51 -4.23
N ILE A 61 -17.91 27.98 -4.52
CA ILE A 61 -18.22 28.64 -5.80
C ILE A 61 -17.37 29.91 -5.96
N GLY A 62 -17.25 30.72 -4.91
CA GLY A 62 -16.43 31.93 -4.93
C GLY A 62 -14.94 31.68 -5.18
N ALA A 63 -14.39 30.61 -4.61
CA ALA A 63 -13.01 30.22 -4.84
C ALA A 63 -12.76 29.78 -6.30
N ILE A 64 -13.68 28.95 -6.85
CA ILE A 64 -13.60 28.48 -8.23
C ILE A 64 -13.79 29.64 -9.21
N GLU A 65 -14.71 30.57 -8.95
CA GLU A 65 -14.92 31.76 -9.77
C GLU A 65 -13.68 32.66 -9.79
N ALA A 66 -13.10 32.92 -8.63
CA ALA A 66 -11.88 33.71 -8.52
C ALA A 66 -10.70 33.07 -9.26
N ALA A 67 -10.52 31.76 -9.15
CA ALA A 67 -9.48 31.02 -9.86
C ALA A 67 -9.71 31.03 -11.38
N SER A 68 -10.97 30.85 -11.82
CA SER A 68 -11.33 30.92 -13.24
C SER A 68 -11.03 32.30 -13.84
N LYS A 69 -11.36 33.36 -13.12
CA LYS A 69 -11.04 34.74 -13.53
C LYS A 69 -9.54 35.00 -13.59
N ALA A 70 -8.78 34.50 -12.62
CA ALA A 70 -7.32 34.60 -12.61
C ALA A 70 -6.66 33.83 -13.77
N ALA A 71 -7.23 32.68 -14.12
CA ALA A 71 -6.77 31.85 -15.25
C ALA A 71 -7.27 32.35 -16.62
N GLY A 72 -8.16 33.36 -16.66
CA GLY A 72 -8.75 33.87 -17.91
C GLY A 72 -9.66 32.88 -18.63
N ILE A 73 -10.27 31.95 -17.89
CA ILE A 73 -11.18 30.94 -18.44
C ILE A 73 -12.62 31.20 -18.00
N ARG A 74 -13.55 30.60 -18.73
CA ARG A 74 -14.95 30.56 -18.30
C ARG A 74 -15.06 29.68 -17.06
N MET A 75 -15.86 30.10 -16.07
CA MET A 75 -16.18 29.30 -14.92
C MET A 75 -16.76 27.94 -15.35
N PRO A 76 -16.20 26.82 -14.88
CA PRO A 76 -16.73 25.49 -15.17
C PRO A 76 -18.09 25.28 -14.51
N GLU A 77 -18.84 24.32 -15.01
CA GLU A 77 -20.06 23.85 -14.33
C GLU A 77 -19.66 23.05 -13.09
N VAL A 78 -19.99 23.58 -11.90
CA VAL A 78 -19.66 22.95 -10.63
C VAL A 78 -20.86 22.17 -10.12
N VAL A 79 -20.70 20.87 -9.95
CA VAL A 79 -21.68 19.98 -9.36
C VAL A 79 -21.35 19.77 -7.89
N ILE A 80 -22.27 20.10 -6.99
CA ILE A 80 -22.14 19.83 -5.56
C ILE A 80 -23.32 18.94 -5.17
N GLU A 81 -23.04 17.68 -4.89
CA GLU A 81 -24.09 16.69 -4.59
C GLU A 81 -23.74 15.86 -3.38
N GLN A 82 -24.75 15.43 -2.67
CA GLN A 82 -24.57 14.48 -1.59
C GLN A 82 -24.29 13.11 -2.17
N LEU A 83 -23.14 12.53 -1.80
CA LEU A 83 -22.83 11.18 -2.22
C LEU A 83 -23.86 10.22 -1.63
N PRO A 84 -24.44 9.35 -2.45
CA PRO A 84 -25.34 8.34 -1.93
C PRO A 84 -24.60 7.49 -0.89
N THR A 85 -25.31 6.98 0.11
CA THR A 85 -24.78 5.97 1.05
C THR A 85 -24.48 4.67 0.28
N ILE A 86 -23.57 4.78 -0.67
CA ILE A 86 -22.98 3.59 -1.28
C ILE A 86 -22.00 3.09 -0.25
N ASP A 87 -22.20 1.89 0.21
CA ASP A 87 -21.16 1.18 0.91
C ASP A 87 -20.00 0.94 -0.07
N TRP A 88 -19.12 1.96 -0.17
CA TRP A 88 -17.92 1.91 -1.00
C TRP A 88 -17.05 0.71 -0.66
N LEU A 89 -17.17 0.23 0.59
CA LEU A 89 -16.51 -0.97 1.02
C LEU A 89 -17.17 -2.20 0.38
N ALA A 90 -18.50 -2.24 0.29
CA ALA A 90 -19.21 -3.32 -0.39
C ALA A 90 -18.93 -3.30 -1.89
N ARG A 91 -18.99 -2.12 -2.53
CA ARG A 91 -18.73 -1.97 -3.97
C ARG A 91 -17.26 -2.26 -4.35
N ASN A 92 -16.30 -1.82 -3.53
CA ASN A 92 -14.89 -2.20 -3.69
C ASN A 92 -14.66 -3.69 -3.42
N ARG A 93 -15.42 -4.30 -2.50
CA ARG A 93 -15.38 -5.75 -2.28
C ARG A 93 -15.86 -6.50 -3.52
N GLU A 94 -16.97 -6.09 -4.12
CA GLU A 94 -17.53 -6.72 -5.33
C GLU A 94 -16.64 -6.57 -6.56
N SER A 95 -15.88 -5.48 -6.68
CA SER A 95 -15.00 -5.19 -7.82
C SER A 95 -13.58 -5.73 -7.69
N PHE A 96 -13.21 -6.34 -6.56
CA PHE A 96 -11.86 -6.84 -6.33
C PHE A 96 -11.66 -8.19 -7.04
N PRO A 97 -10.96 -8.23 -8.21
CA PRO A 97 -10.79 -9.47 -8.95
C PRO A 97 -9.85 -10.42 -8.22
N SER A 98 -10.09 -11.73 -8.36
CA SER A 98 -9.12 -12.73 -7.93
C SER A 98 -7.84 -12.61 -8.75
N MET A 99 -6.68 -12.53 -8.09
CA MET A 99 -5.38 -12.35 -8.73
C MET A 99 -4.48 -13.54 -8.46
N ARG A 100 -3.78 -13.98 -9.50
CA ARG A 100 -2.81 -15.08 -9.39
C ARG A 100 -1.38 -14.58 -9.58
N TYR A 101 -0.55 -14.81 -8.56
CA TYR A 101 0.87 -14.47 -8.58
C TYR A 101 1.70 -15.73 -8.24
N GLY A 102 2.19 -16.42 -9.29
CA GLY A 102 2.88 -17.68 -9.10
C GLY A 102 1.95 -18.74 -8.47
N ARG A 103 2.29 -19.21 -7.28
CA ARG A 103 1.48 -20.16 -6.50
C ARG A 103 0.41 -19.49 -5.63
N PHE A 104 0.47 -18.18 -5.46
CA PHE A 104 -0.50 -17.46 -4.66
C PHE A 104 -1.75 -17.14 -5.47
N LEU A 105 -2.89 -17.28 -4.82
CA LEU A 105 -4.18 -16.81 -5.30
C LEU A 105 -4.73 -15.84 -4.24
N ILE A 106 -4.82 -14.58 -4.61
CA ILE A 106 -5.36 -13.51 -3.76
C ILE A 106 -6.81 -13.29 -4.19
N HIS A 107 -7.73 -13.28 -3.24
CA HIS A 107 -9.15 -13.08 -3.53
C HIS A 107 -9.86 -12.34 -2.41
N GLY A 108 -10.95 -11.66 -2.72
CA GLY A 108 -11.88 -11.10 -1.75
C GLY A 108 -12.81 -12.19 -1.17
N SER A 109 -13.50 -11.86 -0.08
CA SER A 109 -14.45 -12.78 0.59
C SER A 109 -15.60 -13.24 -0.32
N HIS A 110 -16.00 -12.39 -1.28
CA HIS A 110 -17.09 -12.64 -2.23
C HIS A 110 -16.71 -13.53 -3.43
N GLN A 111 -15.41 -13.75 -3.66
CA GLN A 111 -14.89 -14.53 -4.80
C GLN A 111 -14.06 -15.74 -4.34
N ARG A 112 -14.54 -16.48 -3.37
CA ARG A 112 -13.83 -17.65 -2.89
C ARG A 112 -13.71 -18.68 -4.02
N PRO A 113 -12.51 -18.99 -4.50
CA PRO A 113 -12.32 -19.85 -5.66
C PRO A 113 -12.67 -21.30 -5.32
N VAL A 114 -13.51 -21.91 -6.14
CA VAL A 114 -13.88 -23.33 -6.05
C VAL A 114 -12.89 -24.14 -6.90
N GLY A 115 -12.33 -25.22 -6.34
CA GLY A 115 -11.53 -26.19 -7.12
C GLY A 115 -10.02 -25.93 -7.23
N TRP A 116 -9.45 -24.97 -6.50
CA TRP A 116 -8.00 -24.67 -6.53
C TRP A 116 -7.24 -25.47 -5.46
N THR A 117 -6.97 -26.74 -5.72
CA THR A 117 -6.40 -27.67 -4.74
C THR A 117 -4.92 -27.45 -4.39
N ASN A 118 -4.15 -26.74 -5.24
CA ASN A 118 -2.69 -26.54 -5.07
C ASN A 118 -2.26 -25.08 -4.92
N ALA A 119 -3.19 -24.12 -4.83
CA ALA A 119 -2.85 -22.70 -4.67
C ALA A 119 -2.73 -22.33 -3.19
N LEU A 120 -1.76 -21.47 -2.88
CA LEU A 120 -1.68 -20.81 -1.59
C LEU A 120 -2.69 -19.65 -1.60
N THR A 121 -3.90 -19.91 -1.14
CA THR A 121 -4.97 -18.91 -1.12
C THR A 121 -4.78 -17.92 0.01
N ILE A 122 -4.99 -16.64 -0.28
CA ILE A 122 -4.97 -15.55 0.69
C ILE A 122 -6.22 -14.70 0.45
N GLU A 123 -7.09 -14.68 1.45
CA GLU A 123 -8.29 -13.86 1.46
C GLU A 123 -7.95 -12.48 1.99
N VAL A 124 -8.17 -11.44 1.18
CA VAL A 124 -7.95 -10.03 1.55
C VAL A 124 -9.13 -9.23 1.05
N ASP A 125 -9.91 -8.70 1.95
CA ASP A 125 -10.92 -7.73 1.56
C ASP A 125 -10.29 -6.36 1.29
N ALA A 126 -10.72 -5.72 0.20
CA ALA A 126 -10.36 -4.36 -0.14
C ALA A 126 -10.90 -3.41 0.95
N GLY A 127 -10.09 -3.22 1.98
CA GLY A 127 -10.34 -2.29 3.06
C GLY A 127 -9.67 -0.94 2.80
N ARG A 128 -9.76 -0.02 3.76
CA ARG A 128 -9.11 1.30 3.72
C ARG A 128 -7.57 1.24 3.78
N ALA A 129 -6.97 0.07 4.04
CA ALA A 129 -5.53 -0.08 4.11
C ALA A 129 -4.92 -0.33 2.73
N PHE A 130 -3.78 0.31 2.47
CA PHE A 130 -2.97 0.09 1.27
C PHE A 130 -2.51 -1.37 1.18
N GLY A 131 -2.37 -1.90 -0.04
CA GLY A 131 -1.85 -3.26 -0.25
C GLY A 131 -2.92 -4.31 -0.56
N SER A 132 -3.98 -3.90 -1.28
CA SER A 132 -5.03 -4.81 -1.79
C SER A 132 -4.51 -5.93 -2.71
N GLY A 133 -3.23 -5.89 -3.13
CA GLY A 133 -2.63 -6.88 -4.02
C GLY A 133 -2.67 -6.52 -5.51
N THR A 134 -3.44 -5.52 -5.93
CA THR A 134 -3.57 -5.12 -7.35
C THR A 134 -2.34 -4.42 -7.91
N HIS A 135 -1.38 -4.04 -7.07
CA HIS A 135 -0.22 -3.23 -7.44
C HIS A 135 0.97 -4.11 -7.87
N GLY A 136 1.70 -3.70 -8.91
CA GLY A 136 2.91 -4.39 -9.39
C GLY A 136 3.98 -4.62 -8.31
N THR A 137 4.03 -3.76 -7.27
CA THR A 137 4.92 -3.91 -6.11
C THR A 137 4.58 -5.13 -5.26
N THR A 138 3.29 -5.39 -5.03
CA THR A 138 2.82 -6.56 -4.26
C THR A 138 3.10 -7.84 -5.04
N GLU A 139 2.80 -7.87 -6.33
CA GLU A 139 3.13 -9.00 -7.21
C GLU A 139 4.63 -9.30 -7.17
N GLY A 140 5.49 -8.27 -7.31
CA GLY A 140 6.94 -8.41 -7.26
C GLY A 140 7.42 -9.06 -5.96
N CYS A 141 6.89 -8.62 -4.80
CA CYS A 141 7.20 -9.19 -3.50
C CYS A 141 6.74 -10.65 -3.36
N LEU A 142 5.51 -10.97 -3.79
CA LEU A 142 4.98 -12.33 -3.76
C LEU A 142 5.81 -13.28 -4.62
N ARG A 143 6.18 -12.87 -5.82
CA ARG A 143 7.09 -13.63 -6.71
C ARG A 143 8.50 -13.80 -6.07
N ALA A 144 9.00 -12.78 -5.36
CA ALA A 144 10.27 -12.87 -4.64
C ALA A 144 10.20 -13.87 -3.47
N LEU A 145 9.12 -13.85 -2.68
CA LEU A 145 8.87 -14.82 -1.60
C LEU A 145 8.79 -16.25 -2.14
N ASP A 146 8.04 -16.47 -3.24
CA ASP A 146 7.92 -17.78 -3.86
C ASP A 146 9.25 -18.34 -4.35
N ARG A 147 10.07 -17.49 -4.97
CA ARG A 147 11.43 -17.87 -5.39
C ARG A 147 12.31 -18.20 -4.19
N LEU A 148 12.25 -17.39 -3.14
CA LEU A 148 13.05 -17.56 -1.94
C LEU A 148 12.71 -18.88 -1.20
N HIS A 149 11.44 -19.28 -1.21
CA HIS A 149 10.98 -20.51 -0.58
C HIS A 149 11.70 -21.76 -1.08
N ARG A 150 12.15 -21.76 -2.33
CA ARG A 150 12.85 -22.92 -2.93
C ARG A 150 14.22 -23.18 -2.29
N SER A 151 14.88 -22.15 -1.76
CA SER A 151 16.27 -22.21 -1.30
C SER A 151 16.48 -21.82 0.16
N THR A 152 15.46 -21.31 0.86
CA THR A 152 15.61 -20.82 2.23
C THR A 152 14.53 -21.37 3.16
N ARG A 153 14.88 -21.41 4.45
CA ARG A 153 13.98 -21.82 5.54
C ARG A 153 14.11 -20.81 6.69
N PRO A 154 13.55 -19.59 6.54
CA PRO A 154 13.60 -18.58 7.58
C PRO A 154 12.82 -19.03 8.81
N ARG A 155 13.28 -18.66 9.98
CA ARG A 155 12.61 -18.89 11.26
C ARG A 155 11.97 -17.64 11.83
N GLN A 156 12.54 -16.48 11.51
CA GLN A 156 12.07 -15.17 11.97
C GLN A 156 11.97 -14.19 10.81
N MET A 157 10.83 -13.53 10.69
CA MET A 157 10.57 -12.52 9.66
C MET A 157 9.99 -11.25 10.26
N LEU A 158 10.37 -10.11 9.68
CA LEU A 158 9.72 -8.83 9.88
C LEU A 158 9.07 -8.41 8.57
N ASP A 159 7.79 -8.04 8.62
CA ASP A 159 7.06 -7.36 7.54
C ASP A 159 6.89 -5.90 7.93
N LEU A 160 7.67 -5.02 7.29
CA LEU A 160 7.78 -3.60 7.60
C LEU A 160 6.87 -2.78 6.66
N GLY A 161 5.91 -2.03 7.24
CA GLY A 161 4.83 -1.39 6.49
C GLY A 161 3.87 -2.46 5.95
N CYS A 162 3.27 -3.23 6.87
CA CYS A 162 2.53 -4.44 6.49
C CYS A 162 1.21 -4.18 5.76
N GLY A 163 0.61 -2.97 5.89
CA GLY A 163 -0.63 -2.60 5.23
C GLY A 163 -1.79 -3.57 5.50
N SER A 164 -2.19 -4.32 4.49
CA SER A 164 -3.20 -5.39 4.60
C SER A 164 -2.67 -6.68 5.23
N GLY A 165 -1.36 -6.83 5.42
CA GLY A 165 -0.71 -8.04 5.91
C GLY A 165 -0.48 -9.13 4.85
N ILE A 166 -0.68 -8.83 3.58
CA ILE A 166 -0.61 -9.81 2.48
C ILE A 166 0.75 -10.50 2.40
N LEU A 167 1.86 -9.80 2.59
CA LEU A 167 3.21 -10.38 2.52
C LEU A 167 3.50 -11.27 3.74
N ALA A 168 3.08 -10.84 4.93
CA ALA A 168 3.17 -11.66 6.13
C ALA A 168 2.35 -12.95 5.99
N MET A 169 1.11 -12.88 5.48
CA MET A 169 0.26 -14.05 5.24
C MET A 169 0.83 -14.97 4.17
N ALA A 170 1.37 -14.41 3.07
CA ALA A 170 2.04 -15.18 2.04
C ALA A 170 3.25 -15.96 2.60
N ALA A 171 4.07 -15.29 3.42
CA ALA A 171 5.20 -15.93 4.08
C ALA A 171 4.75 -17.03 5.06
N ALA A 172 3.69 -16.81 5.83
CA ALA A 172 3.14 -17.82 6.74
C ALA A 172 2.66 -19.07 6.00
N ARG A 173 2.06 -18.92 4.81
CA ARG A 173 1.65 -20.05 3.95
C ARG A 173 2.84 -20.81 3.37
N LEU A 174 3.92 -20.09 3.01
CA LEU A 174 5.14 -20.71 2.48
C LEU A 174 5.92 -21.48 3.55
N TRP A 175 6.00 -20.94 4.76
CA TRP A 175 6.81 -21.51 5.84
C TRP A 175 5.97 -21.68 7.11
N PRO A 176 5.33 -22.84 7.32
CA PRO A 176 4.45 -23.08 8.46
C PRO A 176 5.09 -22.88 9.84
N GLY A 177 6.42 -23.01 9.94
CA GLY A 177 7.18 -22.79 11.19
C GLY A 177 7.75 -21.38 11.36
N LEU A 178 7.42 -20.42 10.46
CA LEU A 178 7.95 -19.07 10.49
C LEU A 178 7.24 -18.23 11.56
N SER A 179 8.02 -17.56 12.42
CA SER A 179 7.51 -16.53 13.33
C SER A 179 7.63 -15.16 12.67
N ILE A 180 6.53 -14.44 12.54
CA ILE A 180 6.44 -13.19 11.81
C ILE A 180 6.01 -12.07 12.75
N LEU A 181 6.72 -10.95 12.68
CA LEU A 181 6.27 -9.68 13.23
C LEU A 181 5.89 -8.77 12.05
N ALA A 182 4.62 -8.39 11.98
CA ALA A 182 4.13 -7.42 11.02
C ALA A 182 3.95 -6.07 11.71
N VAL A 183 4.50 -5.01 11.13
CA VAL A 183 4.42 -3.67 11.74
C VAL A 183 4.01 -2.63 10.71
N ASP A 184 3.25 -1.64 11.20
CA ASP A 184 2.89 -0.47 10.42
C ASP A 184 2.86 0.78 11.30
N ILE A 185 3.10 1.95 10.72
CA ILE A 185 2.95 3.23 11.38
C ILE A 185 1.48 3.61 11.56
N ASP A 186 0.63 3.16 10.62
CA ASP A 186 -0.80 3.41 10.61
C ASP A 186 -1.55 2.39 11.47
N LEU A 187 -2.31 2.88 12.46
CA LEU A 187 -3.16 2.03 13.30
C LEU A 187 -4.25 1.32 12.49
N GLN A 188 -4.77 1.94 11.43
CA GLN A 188 -5.78 1.31 10.59
C GLN A 188 -5.20 0.10 9.85
N ALA A 189 -3.98 0.22 9.31
CA ALA A 189 -3.25 -0.90 8.71
C ALA A 189 -3.03 -2.04 9.73
N VAL A 190 -2.65 -1.70 10.97
CA VAL A 190 -2.50 -2.68 12.06
C VAL A 190 -3.82 -3.42 12.34
N HIS A 191 -4.95 -2.71 12.36
CA HIS A 191 -6.27 -3.32 12.56
C HIS A 191 -6.65 -4.23 11.39
N THR A 192 -6.51 -3.74 10.15
CA THR A 192 -6.79 -4.50 8.93
C THR A 192 -5.94 -5.77 8.85
N THR A 193 -4.63 -5.67 9.14
CA THR A 193 -3.77 -6.86 9.19
C THR A 193 -4.26 -7.87 10.24
N ARG A 194 -4.67 -7.42 11.44
CA ARG A 194 -5.21 -8.33 12.47
C ARG A 194 -6.49 -9.04 12.04
N GLU A 195 -7.36 -8.38 11.33
CA GLU A 195 -8.58 -8.97 10.76
C GLU A 195 -8.23 -10.01 9.70
N ASN A 196 -7.38 -9.66 8.74
CA ASN A 196 -6.97 -10.53 7.65
C ASN A 196 -6.24 -11.79 8.13
N ILE A 197 -5.35 -11.71 9.13
CA ILE A 197 -4.67 -12.90 9.66
C ILE A 197 -5.63 -13.83 10.39
N ARG A 198 -6.75 -13.32 10.97
CA ARG A 198 -7.81 -14.16 11.56
C ARG A 198 -8.59 -14.87 10.47
N LEU A 199 -9.02 -14.15 9.42
CA LEU A 199 -9.72 -14.73 8.27
C LEU A 199 -8.90 -15.85 7.63
N ASN A 200 -7.59 -15.65 7.51
CA ASN A 200 -6.67 -16.62 6.91
C ASN A 200 -6.16 -17.69 7.90
N GLN A 201 -6.58 -17.69 9.17
CA GLN A 201 -6.21 -18.65 10.20
C GLN A 201 -4.69 -18.77 10.43
N VAL A 202 -3.94 -17.66 10.32
CA VAL A 202 -2.48 -17.61 10.53
C VAL A 202 -2.07 -16.83 11.77
N THR A 203 -2.96 -16.64 12.72
CA THR A 203 -2.74 -15.86 13.97
C THR A 203 -1.65 -16.43 14.87
N ARG A 204 -1.37 -17.73 14.78
CA ARG A 204 -0.30 -18.37 15.58
C ARG A 204 1.09 -18.00 15.12
N GLN A 205 1.25 -17.61 13.85
CA GLN A 205 2.54 -17.31 13.22
C GLN A 205 2.83 -15.82 13.16
N ILE A 206 1.78 -14.96 13.14
CA ILE A 206 1.91 -13.53 12.87
C ILE A 206 1.47 -12.73 14.08
N ARG A 207 2.38 -11.92 14.61
CA ARG A 207 2.10 -10.86 15.58
C ARG A 207 2.07 -9.53 14.87
N VAL A 208 1.14 -8.65 15.25
CA VAL A 208 0.95 -7.34 14.61
C VAL A 208 1.10 -6.25 15.65
N ALA A 209 1.92 -5.25 15.35
CA ALA A 209 2.16 -4.12 16.24
C ALA A 209 2.24 -2.79 15.46
N LYS A 210 1.93 -1.67 16.13
CA LYS A 210 2.23 -0.34 15.62
C LYS A 210 3.72 -0.06 15.83
N ALA A 211 4.40 0.41 14.78
CA ALA A 211 5.78 0.90 14.87
C ALA A 211 6.07 1.91 13.78
N ASP A 212 6.86 2.91 14.10
CA ASP A 212 7.46 3.84 13.13
C ASP A 212 8.84 3.30 12.75
N GLY A 213 8.90 2.62 11.60
CA GLY A 213 10.09 1.92 11.13
C GLY A 213 10.39 0.63 11.89
N TYR A 214 11.68 0.31 12.05
CA TYR A 214 12.12 -0.88 12.75
C TYR A 214 11.80 -0.80 14.23
N PRO A 215 11.02 -1.75 14.80
CA PRO A 215 10.54 -1.63 16.18
C PRO A 215 11.69 -1.72 17.19
N LYS A 216 11.65 -0.84 18.20
CA LYS A 216 12.61 -0.86 19.33
C LYS A 216 12.19 -1.92 20.37
N LEU A 217 12.08 -3.17 19.97
CA LEU A 217 11.64 -4.24 20.85
C LEU A 217 12.81 -4.82 21.67
N ARG A 218 12.63 -4.84 23.00
CA ARG A 218 13.44 -5.66 23.90
C ARG A 218 12.75 -7.04 24.00
N GLY A 219 13.42 -8.13 23.59
CA GLY A 219 12.88 -9.49 23.76
C GLY A 219 13.03 -10.40 22.55
N SER A 220 12.39 -11.55 22.54
CA SER A 220 12.61 -12.74 21.71
C SER A 220 12.48 -12.63 20.19
N ILE A 221 12.16 -11.48 19.63
CA ILE A 221 12.32 -11.13 18.22
C ILE A 221 13.32 -9.97 18.08
N GLY A 222 13.97 -9.61 19.19
CA GLY A 222 14.96 -8.53 19.25
C GLY A 222 16.18 -8.84 18.39
N GLY A 223 16.18 -8.30 17.19
CA GLY A 223 17.43 -7.89 16.62
C GLY A 223 18.02 -8.71 15.51
N ARG A 224 17.51 -9.88 15.03
CA ARG A 224 18.09 -10.50 13.82
C ARG A 224 17.13 -11.44 13.12
N CYS A 225 16.36 -10.88 12.20
CA CYS A 225 15.50 -11.65 11.31
C CYS A 225 16.32 -12.38 10.22
N ASP A 226 15.81 -13.54 9.82
CA ASP A 226 16.29 -14.27 8.66
C ASP A 226 15.81 -13.61 7.36
N LEU A 227 14.61 -13.02 7.42
CA LEU A 227 13.93 -12.39 6.30
C LEU A 227 13.26 -11.09 6.76
N VAL A 228 13.36 -10.05 5.94
CA VAL A 228 12.60 -8.81 6.05
C VAL A 228 11.89 -8.56 4.72
N THR A 229 10.64 -8.13 4.76
CA THR A 229 9.93 -7.53 3.63
C THR A 229 9.64 -6.07 3.94
N ALA A 230 9.80 -5.20 2.96
CA ALA A 230 9.44 -3.79 3.06
C ALA A 230 8.92 -3.32 1.68
N ASN A 231 7.59 -3.18 1.59
CA ASN A 231 6.92 -2.64 0.41
C ASN A 231 6.37 -1.25 0.73
N ILE A 232 7.29 -0.28 0.81
CA ILE A 232 7.02 1.09 1.24
C ILE A 232 7.73 2.08 0.30
N LEU A 233 7.46 3.38 0.47
CA LEU A 233 8.04 4.43 -0.36
C LEU A 233 9.58 4.48 -0.28
N THR A 234 10.21 4.92 -1.36
CA THR A 234 11.66 4.99 -1.55
C THR A 234 12.39 5.79 -0.47
N GLY A 235 11.87 6.97 -0.10
CA GLY A 235 12.50 7.82 0.91
C GLY A 235 12.68 7.13 2.27
N PRO A 236 11.63 6.56 2.86
CA PRO A 236 11.72 5.71 4.05
C PRO A 236 12.66 4.51 3.90
N LEU A 237 12.65 3.80 2.75
CA LEU A 237 13.58 2.68 2.50
C LEU A 237 15.03 3.12 2.65
N ILE A 238 15.42 4.24 2.05
CA ILE A 238 16.79 4.76 2.11
C ILE A 238 17.15 5.17 3.54
N LYS A 239 16.28 5.90 4.23
CA LYS A 239 16.52 6.35 5.61
C LYS A 239 16.73 5.20 6.58
N MET A 240 16.04 4.09 6.38
CA MET A 240 16.09 2.90 7.26
C MET A 240 17.13 1.85 6.85
N ALA A 241 17.99 2.11 5.87
CA ALA A 241 18.97 1.13 5.40
C ALA A 241 19.96 0.67 6.50
N LEU A 242 20.36 1.59 7.40
CA LEU A 242 21.24 1.26 8.53
C LEU A 242 20.52 0.38 9.56
N ASP A 243 19.26 0.68 9.87
CA ASP A 243 18.43 -0.13 10.77
C ASP A 243 18.21 -1.52 10.19
N ALA A 244 17.98 -1.63 8.88
CA ALA A 244 17.90 -2.91 8.19
C ALA A 244 19.16 -3.76 8.43
N ALA A 245 20.35 -3.15 8.41
CA ALA A 245 21.60 -3.85 8.71
C ALA A 245 21.71 -4.31 10.17
N HIS A 246 21.04 -3.70 11.11
CA HIS A 246 20.96 -4.17 12.49
C HIS A 246 19.94 -5.32 12.66
N TRP A 247 18.84 -5.25 11.94
CA TRP A 247 17.73 -6.19 12.04
C TRP A 247 17.90 -7.48 11.24
N VAL A 248 18.46 -7.41 10.04
CA VAL A 248 18.73 -8.59 9.20
C VAL A 248 20.02 -9.25 9.69
N ARG A 249 20.01 -10.52 10.03
CA ARG A 249 21.22 -11.27 10.41
C ARG A 249 22.24 -11.37 9.25
N PRO A 250 23.52 -11.55 9.52
CA PRO A 250 24.49 -11.92 8.46
C PRO A 250 24.01 -13.14 7.68
N GLY A 251 24.03 -13.06 6.34
CA GLY A 251 23.44 -14.07 5.45
C GLY A 251 21.92 -14.01 5.28
N GLY A 252 21.22 -13.24 6.11
CA GLY A 252 19.76 -13.02 5.99
C GLY A 252 19.37 -12.22 4.74
N ARG A 253 18.10 -12.20 4.43
CA ARG A 253 17.53 -11.63 3.21
C ARG A 253 16.61 -10.45 3.52
N ILE A 254 16.56 -9.51 2.59
CA ILE A 254 15.57 -8.45 2.60
C ILE A 254 14.99 -8.28 1.20
N ILE A 255 13.66 -8.21 1.11
CA ILE A 255 12.91 -7.91 -0.11
C ILE A 255 12.39 -6.48 0.02
N LEU A 256 12.81 -5.61 -0.89
CA LEU A 256 12.41 -4.20 -0.95
C LEU A 256 11.55 -3.97 -2.19
N SER A 257 10.45 -3.26 -2.04
CA SER A 257 9.59 -2.79 -3.13
C SER A 257 8.91 -1.47 -2.75
N GLY A 258 8.03 -0.94 -3.61
CA GLY A 258 7.45 0.39 -3.43
C GLY A 258 8.35 1.49 -4.00
N LEU A 259 9.26 1.12 -4.89
CA LEU A 259 10.16 2.03 -5.60
C LEU A 259 9.99 1.89 -7.11
N LEU A 260 10.05 3.02 -7.82
CA LEU A 260 10.03 3.06 -9.29
C LEU A 260 11.39 2.61 -9.85
N ASN A 261 11.40 2.15 -11.11
CA ASN A 261 12.61 1.63 -11.74
C ASN A 261 13.78 2.63 -11.72
N HIS A 262 13.52 3.92 -11.89
CA HIS A 262 14.56 4.96 -11.87
C HIS A 262 15.14 5.22 -10.46
N GLN A 263 14.40 4.89 -9.39
CA GLN A 263 14.82 5.07 -7.99
C GLN A 263 15.69 3.92 -7.47
N GLU A 264 15.78 2.83 -8.22
CA GLU A 264 16.48 1.61 -7.83
C GLU A 264 17.96 1.85 -7.50
N ARG A 265 18.64 2.69 -8.28
CA ARG A 265 20.06 2.99 -8.11
C ARG A 265 20.36 3.61 -6.75
N GLU A 266 19.51 4.52 -6.30
CA GLU A 266 19.66 5.22 -5.03
C GLU A 266 19.43 4.28 -3.84
N VAL A 267 18.36 3.48 -3.88
CA VAL A 267 18.08 2.48 -2.86
C VAL A 267 19.23 1.46 -2.77
N LEU A 268 19.70 0.94 -3.90
CA LEU A 268 20.83 0.01 -3.93
C LEU A 268 22.11 0.61 -3.36
N ALA A 269 22.40 1.89 -3.62
CA ALA A 269 23.56 2.58 -3.07
C ALA A 269 23.51 2.61 -1.52
N ALA A 270 22.38 3.00 -0.95
CA ALA A 270 22.16 3.05 0.50
C ALA A 270 22.34 1.66 1.16
N TYR A 271 21.71 0.64 0.60
CA TYR A 271 21.80 -0.73 1.17
C TYR A 271 23.19 -1.36 0.98
N ARG A 272 23.87 -1.09 -0.14
CA ARG A 272 25.25 -1.55 -0.37
C ARG A 272 26.23 -0.95 0.65
N ALA A 273 26.08 0.33 0.97
CA ALA A 273 26.86 1.01 2.02
C ALA A 273 26.65 0.35 3.40
N CYS A 274 25.46 -0.21 3.65
CA CYS A 274 25.12 -0.92 4.88
C CYS A 274 25.45 -2.45 4.83
N GLY A 275 26.20 -2.91 3.82
CA GLY A 275 26.69 -4.28 3.74
C GLY A 275 25.74 -5.28 3.09
N PHE A 276 24.76 -4.83 2.30
CA PHE A 276 23.93 -5.70 1.50
C PHE A 276 24.48 -5.90 0.08
N VAL A 277 24.12 -7.02 -0.53
CA VAL A 277 24.40 -7.34 -1.94
C VAL A 277 23.11 -7.72 -2.64
N LEU A 278 22.93 -7.25 -3.85
CA LEU A 278 21.80 -7.60 -4.70
C LEU A 278 21.93 -9.07 -5.14
N ILE A 279 20.89 -9.85 -4.94
CA ILE A 279 20.80 -11.24 -5.37
C ILE A 279 19.87 -11.36 -6.57
N HIS A 280 18.72 -10.67 -6.54
CA HIS A 280 17.76 -10.68 -7.64
C HIS A 280 17.05 -9.35 -7.76
N ARG A 281 16.69 -9.01 -9.00
CA ARG A 281 15.90 -7.85 -9.38
C ARG A 281 14.67 -8.32 -10.14
N GLY A 282 13.50 -7.80 -9.78
CA GLY A 282 12.25 -7.91 -10.55
C GLY A 282 11.75 -6.52 -10.93
N GLN A 283 11.14 -6.40 -12.12
CA GLN A 283 10.50 -5.17 -12.56
C GLN A 283 9.13 -5.50 -13.13
N ILE A 284 8.08 -4.85 -12.63
CA ILE A 284 6.69 -5.08 -13.03
C ILE A 284 5.99 -3.72 -13.12
N GLN A 285 5.43 -3.38 -14.27
CA GLN A 285 4.64 -2.16 -14.48
C GLN A 285 5.33 -0.88 -13.95
N GLY A 286 6.62 -0.70 -14.25
CA GLY A 286 7.38 0.47 -13.80
C GLY A 286 7.92 0.41 -12.37
N TRP A 287 7.57 -0.62 -11.59
CA TRP A 287 8.00 -0.83 -10.22
C TRP A 287 9.13 -1.86 -10.10
N SER A 288 10.05 -1.61 -9.20
CA SER A 288 11.17 -2.52 -8.91
C SER A 288 10.95 -3.27 -7.60
N THR A 289 11.39 -4.54 -7.61
CA THR A 289 11.51 -5.37 -6.42
C THR A 289 12.93 -5.90 -6.32
N LEU A 290 13.59 -5.60 -5.20
CA LEU A 290 14.99 -5.91 -4.95
C LEU A 290 15.10 -6.97 -3.85
N ASP A 291 15.71 -8.08 -4.15
CA ASP A 291 16.03 -9.13 -3.18
C ASP A 291 17.52 -9.04 -2.84
N LEU A 292 17.81 -8.61 -1.62
CA LEU A 292 19.16 -8.37 -1.15
C LEU A 292 19.54 -9.37 -0.06
N ARG A 293 20.84 -9.68 0.03
CA ARG A 293 21.41 -10.50 1.11
C ARG A 293 22.41 -9.68 1.91
N ARG A 294 22.30 -9.73 3.23
CA ARG A 294 23.32 -9.18 4.10
C ARG A 294 24.62 -10.01 3.99
N ARG A 295 25.75 -9.34 3.82
CA ARG A 295 27.07 -10.01 3.78
C ARG A 295 27.31 -10.76 5.08
N LEU A 296 27.98 -11.90 4.99
CA LEU A 296 28.54 -12.58 6.16
C LEU A 296 29.62 -11.66 6.76
N LYS A 297 29.70 -11.58 8.09
CA LYS A 297 30.88 -10.99 8.72
C LYS A 297 32.06 -11.91 8.39
N ARG A 298 33.13 -11.34 7.83
CA ARG A 298 34.41 -12.01 7.74
C ARG A 298 34.98 -12.23 9.14
#